data_857e873ce34f5e07b8fcc0597b96058f
#
_entry.id   857e873ce34f5e07b8fcc0597b96058f
#
_cell.length_a   1.000
_cell.length_b   1.000
_cell.length_c   1.000
_cell.angle_alpha   90.00
_cell.angle_beta   90.00
_cell.angle_gamma   90.00
#
_symmetry.space_group_name_H-M   'P 1'
#
loop_
_entity.id
_entity.type
_entity.pdbx_description
1 polymer ?
#
loop_
_entity_poly.entity_id
_entity_poly.type
_entity_poly.pdbx_seq_one_letter_code
_entity_poly.pdbx_strand_id
1 'polypeptide(L)'
;RIPAMMRMFAKYGIDIRKEPILVYPTLHYQNGGLDITADGMTTNVENLFVAGEAVGGIHGRNRLMGNSLLDIIVFGRTAGKNAAAKSKETTVGALTLAHVDAFAKEMAEAGIKTDMVSPKLLPDYTHKR
;
A
#
# COMPACT_ATOMS: atom_id res chain seq x y z
N ARG A 1 2.96 -28.53 -15.93
CA ARG A 1 2.38 -28.22 -14.62
C ARG A 1 1.79 -26.82 -14.50
N ILE A 2 1.71 -26.05 -15.61
CA ILE A 2 1.17 -24.69 -15.65
C ILE A 2 0.11 -24.54 -16.75
N PRO A 3 -0.98 -25.32 -16.71
CA PRO A 3 -1.93 -25.43 -17.85
C PRO A 3 -2.63 -24.09 -18.17
N ALA A 4 -2.81 -23.23 -17.18
CA ALA A 4 -3.41 -21.92 -17.40
C ALA A 4 -2.53 -21.02 -18.27
N MET A 5 -1.23 -20.98 -17.99
CA MET A 5 -0.27 -20.23 -18.80
C MET A 5 -0.13 -20.80 -20.20
N MET A 6 -0.10 -22.12 -20.35
CA MET A 6 -0.10 -22.76 -21.67
C MET A 6 -1.29 -22.31 -22.52
N ARG A 7 -2.51 -22.32 -21.95
CA ARG A 7 -3.71 -21.84 -22.64
C ARG A 7 -3.65 -20.35 -22.98
N MET A 8 -3.10 -19.56 -22.08
CA MET A 8 -2.95 -18.11 -22.28
C MET A 8 -2.02 -17.82 -23.46
N PHE A 9 -0.81 -18.38 -23.45
CA PHE A 9 0.17 -18.13 -24.50
C PHE A 9 -0.22 -18.75 -25.85
N ALA A 10 -0.91 -19.89 -25.84
CA ALA A 10 -1.43 -20.51 -27.08
C ALA A 10 -2.39 -19.59 -27.85
N LYS A 11 -3.11 -18.68 -27.17
CA LYS A 11 -3.96 -17.67 -27.83
C LYS A 11 -3.16 -16.68 -28.69
N TYR A 12 -1.88 -16.53 -28.38
CA TYR A 12 -0.95 -15.66 -29.09
C TYR A 12 0.00 -16.45 -30.02
N GLY A 13 -0.28 -17.73 -30.26
CA GLY A 13 0.51 -18.60 -31.12
C GLY A 13 1.84 -19.05 -30.50
N ILE A 14 2.03 -18.87 -29.19
CA ILE A 14 3.26 -19.19 -28.48
C ILE A 14 3.11 -20.53 -27.76
N ASP A 15 3.96 -21.51 -28.09
CA ASP A 15 4.05 -22.77 -27.34
C ASP A 15 5.24 -22.70 -26.36
N ILE A 16 4.96 -22.38 -25.11
CA ILE A 16 5.96 -22.24 -24.04
C ILE A 16 6.73 -23.52 -23.70
N ARG A 17 6.37 -24.65 -24.33
CA ARG A 17 7.11 -25.92 -24.22
C ARG A 17 8.25 -26.00 -25.25
N LYS A 18 8.14 -25.21 -26.32
CA LYS A 18 9.04 -25.26 -27.48
C LYS A 18 9.88 -24.00 -27.62
N GLU A 19 9.37 -22.89 -27.14
CA GLU A 19 10.00 -21.59 -27.30
C GLU A 19 10.00 -20.79 -25.98
N PRO A 20 11.03 -19.95 -25.75
CA PRO A 20 11.06 -19.09 -24.58
C PRO A 20 10.05 -17.95 -24.70
N ILE A 21 9.57 -17.47 -23.55
CA ILE A 21 8.80 -16.24 -23.46
C ILE A 21 9.69 -15.09 -23.04
N LEU A 22 9.43 -13.92 -23.58
CA LEU A 22 10.11 -12.71 -23.15
C LEU A 22 9.57 -12.29 -21.78
N VAL A 23 10.48 -12.07 -20.84
CA VAL A 23 10.18 -11.55 -19.52
C VAL A 23 11.02 -10.30 -19.27
N TYR A 24 10.42 -9.33 -18.60
CA TYR A 24 11.10 -8.14 -18.16
C TYR A 24 10.94 -8.00 -16.63
N PRO A 25 12.05 -7.86 -15.90
CA PRO A 25 11.96 -7.63 -14.46
C PRO A 25 11.34 -6.27 -14.21
N THR A 26 10.15 -6.25 -13.62
CA THR A 26 9.45 -5.03 -13.23
C THR A 26 9.38 -4.93 -11.73
N LEU A 27 9.33 -3.71 -11.22
CA LEU A 27 9.02 -3.47 -9.83
C LEU A 27 7.59 -3.96 -9.55
N HIS A 28 7.44 -4.91 -8.65
CA HIS A 28 6.15 -5.54 -8.37
C HIS A 28 5.73 -5.41 -6.91
N TYR A 29 6.60 -5.78 -5.98
CA TYR A 29 6.32 -5.74 -4.56
C TYR A 29 7.53 -5.17 -3.84
N GLN A 30 7.33 -4.13 -3.08
CA GLN A 30 8.39 -3.50 -2.32
C GLN A 30 8.31 -3.92 -0.86
N ASN A 31 9.36 -4.62 -0.39
CA ASN A 31 9.46 -4.98 1.02
C ASN A 31 9.94 -3.78 1.82
N GLY A 32 9.35 -3.59 2.96
CA GLY A 32 9.53 -2.41 3.80
C GLY A 32 8.20 -1.70 4.00
N GLY A 33 8.19 -0.67 4.81
CA GLY A 33 6.97 0.08 5.11
C GLY A 33 6.91 0.49 6.56
N LEU A 34 5.69 0.69 7.04
CA LEU A 34 5.43 1.15 8.40
C LEU A 34 5.65 0.02 9.41
N ASP A 35 6.28 0.37 10.53
CA ASP A 35 6.48 -0.54 11.64
C ASP A 35 5.19 -0.66 12.46
N ILE A 36 4.79 -1.89 12.78
CA ILE A 36 3.50 -2.18 13.42
C ILE A 36 3.64 -3.06 14.65
N THR A 37 2.67 -2.93 15.54
CA THR A 37 2.43 -3.87 16.64
C THR A 37 1.71 -5.13 16.14
N ALA A 38 1.59 -6.15 16.98
CA ALA A 38 0.84 -7.38 16.67
C ALA A 38 -0.64 -7.11 16.34
N ASP A 39 -1.19 -5.99 16.78
CA ASP A 39 -2.57 -5.57 16.52
C ASP A 39 -2.75 -4.89 15.15
N GLY A 40 -1.66 -4.65 14.44
CA GLY A 40 -1.66 -3.95 13.15
C GLY A 40 -1.64 -2.42 13.25
N MET A 41 -1.51 -1.87 14.45
CA MET A 41 -1.36 -0.42 14.67
C MET A 41 0.11 -0.01 14.48
N THR A 42 0.35 1.15 13.88
CA THR A 42 1.71 1.65 13.73
C THR A 42 2.34 2.02 15.07
N THR A 43 3.67 1.86 15.17
CA THR A 43 4.40 2.14 16.39
C THR A 43 4.60 3.64 16.67
N ASN A 44 4.54 4.47 15.62
CA ASN A 44 4.86 5.89 15.68
C ASN A 44 3.64 6.82 15.58
N VAL A 45 2.53 6.32 15.05
CA VAL A 45 1.31 7.11 14.87
C VAL A 45 0.14 6.36 15.50
N GLU A 46 -0.38 6.92 16.57
CA GLU A 46 -1.53 6.34 17.27
C GLU A 46 -2.78 6.34 16.37
N ASN A 47 -3.59 5.29 16.50
CA ASN A 47 -4.83 5.09 15.72
C ASN A 47 -4.65 4.89 14.21
N LEU A 48 -3.43 4.75 13.72
CA LEU A 48 -3.15 4.37 12.34
C LEU A 48 -2.92 2.85 12.25
N PHE A 49 -3.80 2.15 11.56
CA PHE A 49 -3.70 0.70 11.33
C PHE A 49 -3.29 0.42 9.89
N VAL A 50 -2.41 -0.55 9.71
CA VAL A 50 -1.81 -0.86 8.40
C VAL A 50 -1.77 -2.37 8.19
N ALA A 51 -1.97 -2.80 6.96
CA ALA A 51 -1.81 -4.18 6.53
C ALA A 51 -1.37 -4.26 5.06
N GLY A 52 -0.84 -5.41 4.66
CA GLY A 52 -0.40 -5.65 3.28
C GLY A 52 0.96 -5.02 2.98
N GLU A 53 1.20 -4.68 1.73
CA GLU A 53 2.50 -4.19 1.25
C GLU A 53 3.03 -2.96 1.98
N ALA A 54 2.15 -2.14 2.54
CA ALA A 54 2.54 -0.95 3.30
C ALA A 54 3.17 -1.25 4.67
N VAL A 55 3.14 -2.51 5.11
CA VAL A 55 3.73 -2.96 6.39
C VAL A 55 5.17 -3.41 6.19
N GLY A 56 6.06 -2.90 7.04
CA GLY A 56 7.45 -3.36 7.12
C GLY A 56 7.60 -4.61 8.00
N GLY A 57 8.64 -5.40 7.71
CA GLY A 57 9.11 -6.47 8.59
C GLY A 57 8.45 -7.84 8.45
N ILE A 58 7.21 -7.94 7.99
CA ILE A 58 6.47 -9.21 7.93
C ILE A 58 7.16 -10.24 7.01
N HIS A 59 7.65 -9.78 5.88
CA HIS A 59 8.26 -10.65 4.87
C HIS A 59 9.79 -10.64 4.88
N GLY A 60 10.39 -9.99 5.84
CA GLY A 60 11.84 -9.84 5.90
C GLY A 60 12.41 -9.16 4.64
N ARG A 61 13.50 -9.72 4.12
CA ARG A 61 14.18 -9.15 2.96
C ARG A 61 13.45 -9.35 1.63
N ASN A 62 12.70 -10.43 1.51
CA ASN A 62 11.98 -10.75 0.27
C ASN A 62 10.74 -11.61 0.55
N ARG A 63 9.62 -11.20 0.03
CA ARG A 63 8.35 -11.91 0.16
C ARG A 63 8.34 -13.18 -0.70
N LEU A 64 7.95 -14.30 -0.13
CA LEU A 64 7.69 -15.52 -0.89
C LEU A 64 6.45 -15.34 -1.79
N MET A 65 6.54 -15.89 -2.99
CA MET A 65 5.47 -15.83 -3.99
C MET A 65 4.15 -16.35 -3.43
N GLY A 66 3.07 -15.59 -3.61
CA GLY A 66 1.72 -15.91 -3.12
C GLY A 66 1.40 -15.38 -1.73
N ASN A 67 2.40 -15.12 -0.88
CA ASN A 67 2.17 -14.72 0.51
C ASN A 67 1.55 -13.32 0.66
N SER A 68 1.56 -12.47 -0.37
CA SER A 68 0.89 -11.18 -0.25
C SER A 68 -0.62 -11.30 -0.08
N LEU A 69 -1.26 -12.26 -0.75
CA LEU A 69 -2.68 -12.52 -0.57
C LEU A 69 -3.00 -13.03 0.84
N LEU A 70 -2.14 -13.88 1.38
CA LEU A 70 -2.28 -14.37 2.74
C LEU A 70 -2.11 -13.22 3.75
N ASP A 71 -1.12 -12.37 3.54
CA ASP A 71 -0.85 -11.19 4.33
C ASP A 71 -2.08 -10.27 4.39
N ILE A 72 -2.58 -9.80 3.26
CA ILE A 72 -3.72 -8.87 3.23
C ILE A 72 -4.99 -9.45 3.85
N ILE A 73 -5.20 -10.78 3.75
CA ILE A 73 -6.37 -11.43 4.34
C ILE A 73 -6.21 -11.53 5.87
N VAL A 74 -5.08 -12.04 6.34
CA VAL A 74 -4.85 -12.31 7.77
C VAL A 74 -4.64 -11.01 8.54
N PHE A 75 -3.66 -10.20 8.12
CA PHE A 75 -3.33 -8.97 8.83
C PHE A 75 -4.33 -7.85 8.56
N GLY A 76 -4.93 -7.79 7.37
CA GLY A 76 -6.03 -6.87 7.07
C GLY A 76 -7.24 -7.12 7.96
N ARG A 77 -7.57 -8.41 8.20
CA ARG A 77 -8.63 -8.77 9.16
C ARG A 77 -8.28 -8.36 10.59
N THR A 78 -7.03 -8.60 11.01
CA THR A 78 -6.56 -8.25 12.35
C THR A 78 -6.59 -6.74 12.56
N ALA A 79 -5.97 -5.98 11.67
CA ALA A 79 -5.95 -4.52 11.70
C ALA A 79 -7.37 -3.94 11.68
N GLY A 80 -8.23 -4.44 10.81
CA GLY A 80 -9.62 -3.97 10.70
C GLY A 80 -10.44 -4.21 11.96
N LYS A 81 -10.31 -5.38 12.60
CA LYS A 81 -10.99 -5.67 13.87
C LYS A 81 -10.51 -4.76 15.00
N ASN A 82 -9.21 -4.55 15.11
CA ASN A 82 -8.62 -3.74 16.15
C ASN A 82 -8.90 -2.24 15.92
N ALA A 83 -8.87 -1.77 14.68
CA ALA A 83 -9.29 -0.42 14.31
C ALA A 83 -10.76 -0.15 14.67
N ALA A 84 -11.65 -1.11 14.37
CA ALA A 84 -13.06 -1.01 14.73
C ALA A 84 -13.30 -1.03 16.25
N ALA A 85 -12.50 -1.76 17.00
CA ALA A 85 -12.55 -1.72 18.46
C ALA A 85 -12.07 -0.37 18.99
N LYS A 86 -10.91 0.09 18.51
CA LYS A 86 -10.29 1.36 18.93
C LYS A 86 -11.16 2.58 18.58
N SER A 87 -11.87 2.56 17.45
CA SER A 87 -12.75 3.65 17.04
C SER A 87 -13.88 3.95 18.02
N LYS A 88 -14.30 2.96 18.80
CA LYS A 88 -15.34 3.14 19.83
C LYS A 88 -14.84 3.95 21.03
N GLU A 89 -13.54 3.97 21.24
CA GLU A 89 -12.89 4.65 22.36
C GLU A 89 -12.24 5.96 21.94
N THR A 90 -12.23 6.23 20.64
CA THR A 90 -11.54 7.40 20.08
C THR A 90 -12.54 8.49 19.73
N THR A 91 -12.33 9.68 20.29
CA THR A 91 -13.09 10.88 19.92
C THR A 91 -12.34 11.61 18.81
N VAL A 92 -13.05 11.90 17.72
CA VAL A 92 -12.50 12.70 16.63
C VAL A 92 -12.38 14.15 17.09
N GLY A 93 -11.16 14.69 17.03
CA GLY A 93 -10.88 16.10 17.31
C GLY A 93 -11.37 17.02 16.20
N ALA A 94 -11.13 18.32 16.35
CA ALA A 94 -11.39 19.28 15.30
C ALA A 94 -10.56 18.98 14.06
N LEU A 95 -11.24 18.88 12.91
CA LEU A 95 -10.55 18.69 11.62
C LEU A 95 -9.96 20.01 11.18
N THR A 96 -8.63 20.08 11.08
CA THR A 96 -7.89 21.26 10.65
C THR A 96 -6.80 20.89 9.64
N LEU A 97 -6.36 21.89 8.87
CA LEU A 97 -5.21 21.76 7.98
C LEU A 97 -3.92 22.34 8.61
N ALA A 98 -3.91 22.62 9.89
CA ALA A 98 -2.79 23.27 10.57
C ALA A 98 -1.45 22.52 10.38
N HIS A 99 -1.48 21.19 10.25
CA HIS A 99 -0.30 20.38 9.96
C HIS A 99 0.25 20.62 8.54
N VAL A 100 -0.62 20.92 7.56
CA VAL A 100 -0.22 21.25 6.19
C VAL A 100 0.45 22.63 6.16
N ASP A 101 -0.13 23.60 6.88
CA ASP A 101 0.42 24.94 7.00
C ASP A 101 1.78 24.91 7.70
N ALA A 102 1.91 24.11 8.77
CA ALA A 102 3.17 23.90 9.47
C ALA A 102 4.24 23.30 8.54
N PHE A 103 3.90 22.28 7.76
CA PHE A 103 4.81 21.68 6.80
C PHE A 103 5.22 22.66 5.68
N ALA A 104 4.26 23.42 5.15
CA ALA A 104 4.54 24.44 4.15
C ALA A 104 5.52 25.52 4.67
N LYS A 105 5.37 25.90 5.95
CA LYS A 105 6.27 26.83 6.62
C LYS A 105 7.67 26.25 6.78
N GLU A 106 7.78 25.00 7.21
CA GLU A 106 9.06 24.28 7.34
C GLU A 106 9.80 24.20 6.01
N MET A 107 9.09 23.87 4.92
CA MET A 107 9.64 23.85 3.55
C MET A 107 10.17 25.23 3.14
N ALA A 108 9.42 26.30 3.43
CA ALA A 108 9.82 27.65 3.11
C ALA A 108 11.06 28.09 3.91
N GLU A 109 11.14 27.75 5.19
CA GLU A 109 12.28 28.02 6.07
C GLU A 109 13.53 27.25 5.63
N ALA A 110 13.36 26.03 5.12
CA ALA A 110 14.44 25.23 4.54
C ALA A 110 14.89 25.73 3.15
N GLY A 111 14.27 26.78 2.60
CA GLY A 111 14.58 27.33 1.28
C GLY A 111 14.16 26.45 0.12
N ILE A 112 13.31 25.45 0.36
CA ILE A 112 12.78 24.55 -0.66
C ILE A 112 11.68 25.28 -1.43
N LYS A 113 11.99 25.63 -2.69
CA LYS A 113 11.02 26.22 -3.61
C LYS A 113 10.56 25.14 -4.58
N THR A 114 9.27 24.95 -4.65
CA THR A 114 8.67 24.06 -5.65
C THR A 114 7.42 24.71 -6.24
N ASP A 115 7.27 24.59 -7.54
CA ASP A 115 6.07 24.95 -8.28
C ASP A 115 5.14 23.73 -8.46
N MET A 116 5.56 22.58 -7.94
CA MET A 116 4.74 21.37 -7.96
C MET A 116 3.54 21.54 -7.02
N VAL A 117 2.37 21.51 -7.62
CA VAL A 117 1.11 21.47 -6.87
C VAL A 117 0.80 20.02 -6.52
N SER A 118 0.54 19.76 -5.25
CA SER A 118 0.07 18.42 -4.82
C SER A 118 -1.16 18.03 -5.62
N PRO A 119 -1.24 16.79 -6.11
CA PRO A 119 -2.46 16.30 -6.72
C PRO A 119 -3.61 16.44 -5.71
N LYS A 120 -4.83 16.66 -6.20
CA LYS A 120 -6.01 16.72 -5.33
C LYS A 120 -6.05 15.46 -4.47
N LEU A 121 -6.07 15.65 -3.15
CA LEU A 121 -6.11 14.53 -2.18
C LEU A 121 -7.39 13.72 -2.30
N LEU A 122 -8.45 14.33 -2.80
CA LEU A 122 -9.73 13.68 -3.08
C LEU A 122 -10.01 13.80 -4.57
N PRO A 123 -10.01 12.69 -5.31
CA PRO A 123 -10.48 12.68 -6.68
C PRO A 123 -11.91 13.19 -6.75
N ASP A 124 -12.21 13.96 -7.77
CA ASP A 124 -13.58 14.38 -8.03
C ASP A 124 -14.38 13.19 -8.57
N TYR A 125 -15.13 12.54 -7.69
CA TYR A 125 -16.01 11.43 -8.04
C TYR A 125 -17.36 11.89 -8.60
N THR A 126 -17.58 13.18 -8.74
CA THR A 126 -18.86 13.75 -9.19
C THR A 126 -19.02 13.79 -10.70
N HIS A 127 -18.23 13.05 -11.46
CA HIS A 127 -18.48 12.90 -12.89
C HIS A 127 -19.88 12.36 -13.11
N LYS A 128 -20.78 13.26 -13.45
CA LYS A 128 -22.11 12.90 -13.95
C LYS A 128 -21.93 11.95 -15.14
N ARG A 129 -22.47 10.75 -14.99
CA ARG A 129 -22.62 9.81 -16.08
C ARG A 129 -23.61 10.37 -17.11
#